data_5b2717ca43b7e19f193179e0fac9bb35
#
_entry.id   5b2717ca43b7e19f193179e0fac9bb35
#
_cell.length_a   1.000
_cell.length_b   1.000
_cell.length_c   1.000
_cell.angle_alpha   90.00
_cell.angle_beta   90.00
_cell.angle_gamma   90.00
#
_symmetry.space_group_name_H-M   'P 1'
#
loop_
_entity.id
_entity.type
_entity.pdbx_description
1 polymer ?
#
loop_
_entity_poly.entity_id
_entity_poly.type
_entity_poly.pdbx_seq_one_letter_code
_entity_poly.pdbx_strand_id
1 'polypeptide(L)'
;MKVKLCVLVAAGLVVVSTLSAQEKQGSPAVMEYMKQGSQYFVKNDFKKAIEPYSKALELEKKQSTLAKPLWYVLVDNLGMSYGISGDLKKAKETFEYGLSKDDKYPMFYYNLACTYAEMNDVESSIAQLKRAFEYRQNMLPGETIPDPAKDDSFQRFMRNDRFVSALNEMKKSGK
;
A
#
# COMPACT_ATOMS: atom_id res chain seq x y z
N MET A 1 9.17 -50.27 32.18
CA MET A 1 8.48 -49.04 32.58
C MET A 1 9.37 -47.83 32.37
N LYS A 2 9.72 -47.50 31.12
CA LYS A 2 10.62 -46.38 30.75
C LYS A 2 10.24 -45.76 29.38
N VAL A 3 9.01 -45.28 29.24
CA VAL A 3 8.59 -44.63 27.98
C VAL A 3 7.74 -43.36 28.21
N LYS A 4 7.73 -42.79 29.42
CA LYS A 4 6.89 -41.60 29.72
C LYS A 4 7.65 -40.28 29.84
N LEU A 5 8.98 -40.20 29.61
CA LEU A 5 9.74 -38.96 29.83
C LEU A 5 10.14 -38.20 28.53
N CYS A 6 10.07 -38.83 27.36
CA CYS A 6 10.44 -38.18 26.11
C CYS A 6 9.33 -37.37 25.41
N VAL A 7 8.05 -37.57 25.79
CA VAL A 7 6.92 -36.91 25.10
C VAL A 7 6.65 -35.50 25.66
N LEU A 8 7.03 -35.22 26.91
CA LEU A 8 6.81 -33.90 27.52
C LEU A 8 7.81 -32.83 27.12
N VAL A 9 9.02 -33.20 26.68
CA VAL A 9 10.04 -32.24 26.20
C VAL A 9 9.75 -31.79 24.75
N ALA A 10 9.18 -32.66 23.93
CA ALA A 10 8.81 -32.32 22.57
C ALA A 10 7.60 -31.36 22.47
N ALA A 11 6.65 -31.48 23.40
CA ALA A 11 5.48 -30.62 23.47
C ALA A 11 5.82 -29.19 23.90
N GLY A 12 6.82 -29.00 24.77
CA GLY A 12 7.27 -27.68 25.22
C GLY A 12 8.01 -26.88 24.14
N LEU A 13 8.76 -27.57 23.28
CA LEU A 13 9.50 -26.92 22.17
C LEU A 13 8.58 -26.50 21.00
N VAL A 14 7.50 -27.23 20.75
CA VAL A 14 6.51 -26.89 19.73
C VAL A 14 5.67 -25.67 20.13
N VAL A 15 5.38 -25.49 21.41
CA VAL A 15 4.61 -24.34 21.93
C VAL A 15 5.45 -23.04 21.86
N VAL A 16 6.76 -23.12 22.08
CA VAL A 16 7.63 -21.93 22.02
C VAL A 16 7.88 -21.50 20.57
N SER A 17 7.92 -22.43 19.61
CA SER A 17 8.07 -22.08 18.18
C SER A 17 6.79 -21.52 17.56
N THR A 18 5.62 -21.82 18.09
CA THR A 18 4.35 -21.23 17.64
C THR A 18 4.08 -19.84 18.22
N LEU A 19 4.72 -19.46 19.34
CA LEU A 19 4.60 -18.09 19.86
C LEU A 19 5.44 -17.05 19.08
N SER A 20 6.48 -17.48 18.37
CA SER A 20 7.33 -16.57 17.58
C SER A 20 6.80 -16.27 16.16
N ALA A 21 5.76 -16.98 15.74
CA ALA A 21 5.11 -16.82 14.44
C ALA A 21 3.69 -16.21 14.56
N GLN A 22 3.39 -15.52 15.67
CA GLN A 22 2.16 -14.75 15.73
C GLN A 22 2.32 -13.56 14.76
N GLU A 23 1.75 -13.70 13.57
CA GLU A 23 1.70 -12.63 12.58
C GLU A 23 1.23 -11.35 13.27
N LYS A 24 1.92 -10.24 13.02
CA LYS A 24 1.55 -8.91 13.54
C LYS A 24 0.16 -8.54 13.02
N GLN A 25 -0.86 -8.84 13.80
CA GLN A 25 -2.26 -8.60 13.43
C GLN A 25 -2.70 -7.16 13.64
N GLY A 26 -1.82 -6.32 14.20
CA GLY A 26 -2.15 -4.96 14.60
C GLY A 26 -2.62 -4.86 16.06
N SER A 27 -2.35 -3.74 16.70
CA SER A 27 -2.93 -3.48 18.01
C SER A 27 -4.44 -3.28 17.91
N PRO A 28 -5.23 -3.58 18.94
CA PRO A 28 -6.69 -3.39 18.91
C PRO A 28 -7.09 -1.97 18.51
N ALA A 29 -6.35 -0.95 18.97
CA ALA A 29 -6.63 0.45 18.63
C ALA A 29 -6.37 0.75 17.14
N VAL A 30 -5.25 0.25 16.58
CA VAL A 30 -4.93 0.41 15.16
C VAL A 30 -6.00 -0.26 14.30
N MET A 31 -6.37 -1.50 14.63
CA MET A 31 -7.38 -2.25 13.89
C MET A 31 -8.76 -1.60 13.95
N GLU A 32 -9.14 -1.01 15.08
CA GLU A 32 -10.41 -0.29 15.21
C GLU A 32 -10.43 0.96 14.32
N TYR A 33 -9.36 1.76 14.33
CA TYR A 33 -9.25 2.91 13.43
C TYR A 33 -9.21 2.52 11.94
N MET A 34 -8.51 1.46 11.58
CA MET A 34 -8.52 0.93 10.21
C MET A 34 -9.92 0.51 9.77
N LYS A 35 -10.66 -0.18 10.66
CA LYS A 35 -12.05 -0.57 10.40
C LYS A 35 -12.95 0.64 10.18
N GLN A 36 -12.86 1.67 11.02
CA GLN A 36 -13.63 2.91 10.87
C GLN A 36 -13.29 3.60 9.54
N GLY A 37 -12.00 3.72 9.20
CA GLY A 37 -11.55 4.27 7.92
C GLY A 37 -12.13 3.50 6.73
N SER A 38 -12.05 2.16 6.77
CA SER A 38 -12.58 1.29 5.72
C SER A 38 -14.09 1.44 5.54
N GLN A 39 -14.86 1.62 6.62
CA GLN A 39 -16.31 1.83 6.52
C GLN A 39 -16.67 3.11 5.75
N TYR A 40 -15.88 4.17 5.88
CA TYR A 40 -16.05 5.39 5.10
C TYR A 40 -15.52 5.21 3.68
N PHE A 41 -14.37 4.60 3.53
CA PHE A 41 -13.71 4.39 2.24
C PHE A 41 -14.59 3.59 1.26
N VAL A 42 -15.17 2.47 1.69
CA VAL A 42 -16.05 1.63 0.84
C VAL A 42 -17.38 2.32 0.49
N LYS A 43 -17.75 3.36 1.22
CA LYS A 43 -18.91 4.22 0.92
C LYS A 43 -18.53 5.44 0.06
N ASN A 44 -17.27 5.52 -0.41
CA ASN A 44 -16.70 6.66 -1.12
C ASN A 44 -16.72 7.98 -0.32
N ASP A 45 -16.83 7.91 1.01
CA ASP A 45 -16.72 9.09 1.91
C ASP A 45 -15.26 9.30 2.32
N PHE A 46 -14.42 9.60 1.32
CA PHE A 46 -12.97 9.69 1.48
C PHE A 46 -12.56 10.76 2.49
N LYS A 47 -13.31 11.88 2.55
CA LYS A 47 -13.02 12.95 3.53
C LYS A 47 -13.14 12.45 4.97
N LYS A 48 -14.16 11.62 5.26
CA LYS A 48 -14.33 11.05 6.61
C LYS A 48 -13.38 9.88 6.87
N ALA A 49 -12.89 9.20 5.84
CA ALA A 49 -11.91 8.13 5.99
C ALA A 49 -10.53 8.64 6.46
N ILE A 50 -10.18 9.91 6.15
CA ILE A 50 -8.87 10.49 6.47
C ILE A 50 -8.56 10.45 7.97
N GLU A 51 -9.49 10.91 8.83
CA GLU A 51 -9.22 11.01 10.26
C GLU A 51 -8.88 9.65 10.91
N PRO A 52 -9.73 8.60 10.76
CA PRO A 52 -9.41 7.31 11.37
C PRO A 52 -8.14 6.67 10.78
N TYR A 53 -7.93 6.72 9.45
CA TYR A 53 -6.69 6.21 8.88
C TYR A 53 -5.45 6.98 9.35
N SER A 54 -5.54 8.30 9.52
CA SER A 54 -4.44 9.10 10.07
C SER A 54 -4.11 8.68 11.50
N LYS A 55 -5.13 8.46 12.36
CA LYS A 55 -4.92 7.97 13.73
C LYS A 55 -4.27 6.59 13.76
N ALA A 56 -4.73 5.68 12.88
CA ALA A 56 -4.11 4.36 12.74
C ALA A 56 -2.61 4.48 12.36
N LEU A 57 -2.29 5.33 11.38
CA LEU A 57 -0.92 5.53 10.94
C LEU A 57 -0.04 6.19 12.00
N GLU A 58 -0.57 7.15 12.78
CA GLU A 58 0.13 7.75 13.90
C GLU A 58 0.50 6.73 14.99
N LEU A 59 -0.41 5.80 15.31
CA LEU A 59 -0.13 4.71 16.25
C LEU A 59 0.93 3.75 15.68
N GLU A 60 0.84 3.37 14.41
CA GLU A 60 1.82 2.53 13.74
C GLU A 60 3.21 3.19 13.66
N LYS A 61 3.29 4.51 13.51
CA LYS A 61 4.56 5.25 13.57
C LYS A 61 5.20 5.20 14.95
N LYS A 62 4.41 5.17 16.02
CA LYS A 62 4.90 5.05 17.41
C LYS A 62 5.33 3.63 17.74
N GLN A 63 4.54 2.65 17.32
CA GLN A 63 4.78 1.23 17.56
C GLN A 63 4.24 0.40 16.40
N SER A 64 5.13 -0.20 15.62
CA SER A 64 4.76 -1.04 14.48
C SER A 64 4.15 -2.36 14.95
N THR A 65 2.85 -2.51 14.73
CA THR A 65 2.05 -3.66 15.14
C THR A 65 1.42 -4.42 13.96
N LEU A 66 1.27 -3.76 12.79
CA LEU A 66 0.69 -4.35 11.60
C LEU A 66 1.67 -5.27 10.87
N ALA A 67 1.15 -6.37 10.33
CA ALA A 67 1.82 -7.10 9.26
C ALA A 67 1.92 -6.22 8.01
N LYS A 68 2.94 -6.47 7.19
CA LYS A 68 3.28 -5.68 6.01
C LYS A 68 2.08 -5.46 5.05
N PRO A 69 1.27 -6.50 4.71
CA PRO A 69 0.11 -6.29 3.85
C PRO A 69 -0.93 -5.31 4.41
N LEU A 70 -1.25 -5.42 5.71
CA LEU A 70 -2.20 -4.51 6.35
C LEU A 70 -1.65 -3.07 6.44
N TRP A 71 -0.34 -2.94 6.64
CA TRP A 71 0.31 -1.63 6.64
C TRP A 71 0.26 -0.98 5.25
N TYR A 72 0.44 -1.75 4.17
CA TYR A 72 0.27 -1.25 2.80
C TYR A 72 -1.16 -0.73 2.59
N VAL A 73 -2.17 -1.52 2.96
CA VAL A 73 -3.58 -1.11 2.87
C VAL A 73 -3.85 0.19 3.63
N LEU A 74 -3.27 0.34 4.83
CA LEU A 74 -3.42 1.56 5.63
C LEU A 74 -2.85 2.79 4.90
N VAL A 75 -1.63 2.68 4.39
CA VAL A 75 -0.94 3.80 3.71
C VAL A 75 -1.62 4.12 2.38
N ASP A 76 -1.99 3.10 1.59
CA ASP A 76 -2.67 3.28 0.31
C ASP A 76 -4.03 3.96 0.50
N ASN A 77 -4.87 3.44 1.39
CA ASN A 77 -6.20 4.00 1.60
C ASN A 77 -6.15 5.43 2.16
N LEU A 78 -5.18 5.75 3.03
CA LEU A 78 -4.99 7.12 3.52
C LEU A 78 -4.55 8.06 2.39
N GLY A 79 -3.53 7.66 1.62
CA GLY A 79 -3.04 8.46 0.50
C GLY A 79 -4.11 8.69 -0.56
N MET A 80 -4.86 7.63 -0.93
CA MET A 80 -6.00 7.73 -1.85
C MET A 80 -7.11 8.63 -1.29
N SER A 81 -7.41 8.53 0.01
CA SER A 81 -8.43 9.38 0.64
C SER A 81 -8.04 10.86 0.56
N TYR A 82 -6.77 11.21 0.78
CA TYR A 82 -6.29 12.57 0.56
C TYR A 82 -6.39 12.98 -0.91
N GLY A 83 -5.89 12.16 -1.83
CA GLY A 83 -5.86 12.46 -3.26
C GLY A 83 -7.24 12.71 -3.85
N ILE A 84 -8.19 11.80 -3.61
CA ILE A 84 -9.58 11.91 -4.09
C ILE A 84 -10.31 13.10 -3.42
N SER A 85 -9.94 13.44 -2.18
CA SER A 85 -10.49 14.61 -1.49
C SER A 85 -9.87 15.93 -1.94
N GLY A 86 -8.87 15.92 -2.82
CA GLY A 86 -8.22 17.09 -3.40
C GLY A 86 -6.97 17.57 -2.63
N ASP A 87 -6.59 16.93 -1.52
CA ASP A 87 -5.35 17.25 -0.81
C ASP A 87 -4.16 16.48 -1.41
N LEU A 88 -3.80 16.86 -2.65
CA LEU A 88 -2.74 16.21 -3.41
C LEU A 88 -1.37 16.28 -2.71
N LYS A 89 -1.14 17.34 -1.92
CA LYS A 89 0.10 17.47 -1.16
C LYS A 89 0.22 16.37 -0.11
N LYS A 90 -0.84 16.16 0.69
CA LYS A 90 -0.83 15.09 1.70
C LYS A 90 -0.88 13.70 1.10
N ALA A 91 -1.56 13.52 -0.05
CA ALA A 91 -1.50 12.27 -0.79
C ALA A 91 -0.07 11.92 -1.17
N LYS A 92 0.65 12.86 -1.80
CA LYS A 92 2.07 12.72 -2.15
C LYS A 92 2.93 12.38 -0.92
N GLU A 93 2.85 13.18 0.15
CA GLU A 93 3.61 12.96 1.40
C GLU A 93 3.33 11.57 2.00
N THR A 94 2.09 11.07 1.89
CA THR A 94 1.70 9.75 2.41
C THR A 94 2.34 8.62 1.60
N PHE A 95 2.30 8.69 0.26
CA PHE A 95 2.94 7.68 -0.58
C PHE A 95 4.47 7.73 -0.51
N GLU A 96 5.06 8.93 -0.44
CA GLU A 96 6.51 9.09 -0.21
C GLU A 96 6.93 8.52 1.15
N TYR A 97 6.11 8.68 2.20
CA TYR A 97 6.32 8.00 3.47
C TYR A 97 6.26 6.48 3.30
N GLY A 98 5.30 5.95 2.56
CA GLY A 98 5.23 4.54 2.21
C GLY A 98 6.53 4.06 1.56
N LEU A 99 6.99 4.75 0.53
CA LEU A 99 8.24 4.46 -0.19
C LEU A 99 9.48 4.58 0.69
N SER A 100 9.48 5.46 1.69
CA SER A 100 10.59 5.57 2.66
C SER A 100 10.73 4.33 3.56
N LYS A 101 9.67 3.52 3.68
CA LYS A 101 9.64 2.29 4.49
C LYS A 101 9.76 1.03 3.64
N ASP A 102 9.25 1.06 2.43
CA ASP A 102 9.38 0.01 1.44
C ASP A 102 9.44 0.61 0.03
N ASP A 103 10.64 0.75 -0.49
CA ASP A 103 10.93 1.31 -1.80
C ASP A 103 10.69 0.34 -2.97
N LYS A 104 10.12 -0.84 -2.68
CA LYS A 104 9.85 -1.88 -3.69
C LYS A 104 8.39 -2.23 -3.84
N TYR A 105 7.49 -1.67 -3.04
CA TYR A 105 6.06 -1.93 -3.21
C TYR A 105 5.49 -1.08 -4.35
N PRO A 106 5.03 -1.72 -5.45
CA PRO A 106 4.73 -1.00 -6.70
C PRO A 106 3.50 -0.11 -6.61
N MET A 107 2.51 -0.42 -5.75
CA MET A 107 1.30 0.39 -5.66
C MET A 107 1.55 1.78 -5.08
N PHE A 108 2.53 1.97 -4.20
CA PHE A 108 2.90 3.31 -3.76
C PHE A 108 3.42 4.18 -4.91
N TYR A 109 4.22 3.61 -5.81
CA TYR A 109 4.66 4.29 -7.02
C TYR A 109 3.50 4.59 -7.96
N TYR A 110 2.60 3.61 -8.18
CA TYR A 110 1.44 3.80 -9.03
C TYR A 110 0.53 4.93 -8.52
N ASN A 111 0.18 4.92 -7.24
CA ASN A 111 -0.67 5.92 -6.62
C ASN A 111 0.02 7.31 -6.56
N LEU A 112 1.34 7.33 -6.40
CA LEU A 112 2.12 8.57 -6.50
C LEU A 112 2.12 9.11 -7.93
N ALA A 113 2.17 8.24 -8.95
CA ALA A 113 2.04 8.64 -10.34
C ALA A 113 0.66 9.25 -10.65
N CYS A 114 -0.43 8.66 -10.11
CA CYS A 114 -1.77 9.25 -10.18
C CYS A 114 -1.80 10.63 -9.51
N THR A 115 -1.18 10.76 -8.35
CA THR A 115 -1.11 12.04 -7.63
C THR A 115 -0.39 13.12 -8.46
N TYR A 116 0.75 12.78 -9.08
CA TYR A 116 1.43 13.71 -9.99
C TYR A 116 0.62 14.02 -11.25
N ALA A 117 -0.15 13.05 -11.76
CA ALA A 117 -1.04 13.31 -12.90
C ALA A 117 -2.13 14.32 -12.52
N GLU A 118 -2.72 14.22 -11.33
CA GLU A 118 -3.69 15.20 -10.82
C GLU A 118 -3.04 16.58 -10.59
N MET A 119 -1.75 16.64 -10.23
CA MET A 119 -0.95 17.86 -10.17
C MET A 119 -0.56 18.41 -11.54
N ASN A 120 -0.92 17.71 -12.63
CA ASN A 120 -0.54 18.02 -14.02
C ASN A 120 0.99 17.96 -14.27
N ASP A 121 1.72 17.16 -13.50
CA ASP A 121 3.15 16.91 -13.64
C ASP A 121 3.36 15.59 -14.41
N VAL A 122 3.42 15.68 -15.73
CA VAL A 122 3.55 14.52 -16.63
C VAL A 122 4.88 13.80 -16.43
N GLU A 123 5.97 14.54 -16.18
CA GLU A 123 7.31 13.97 -16.07
C GLU A 123 7.45 13.12 -14.80
N SER A 124 7.05 13.69 -13.66
CA SER A 124 7.05 12.94 -12.40
C SER A 124 6.09 11.75 -12.46
N SER A 125 4.92 11.92 -13.09
CA SER A 125 3.96 10.82 -13.29
C SER A 125 4.58 9.66 -14.09
N ILE A 126 5.25 9.94 -15.21
CA ILE A 126 5.95 8.92 -16.02
C ILE A 126 7.05 8.24 -15.18
N ALA A 127 7.84 9.03 -14.46
CA ALA A 127 8.93 8.49 -13.65
C ALA A 127 8.42 7.48 -12.59
N GLN A 128 7.33 7.82 -11.91
CA GLN A 128 6.75 6.93 -10.90
C GLN A 128 6.09 5.69 -11.54
N LEU A 129 5.39 5.83 -12.67
CA LEU A 129 4.86 4.67 -13.40
C LEU A 129 5.96 3.69 -13.81
N LYS A 130 7.10 4.19 -14.32
CA LYS A 130 8.24 3.32 -14.66
C LYS A 130 8.71 2.51 -13.47
N ARG A 131 8.78 3.11 -12.27
CA ARG A 131 9.14 2.41 -11.03
C ARG A 131 8.08 1.39 -10.63
N ALA A 132 6.79 1.72 -10.74
CA ALA A 132 5.72 0.77 -10.45
C ALA A 132 5.84 -0.49 -11.34
N PHE A 133 6.06 -0.32 -12.63
CA PHE A 133 6.24 -1.44 -13.56
C PHE A 133 7.56 -2.20 -13.36
N GLU A 134 8.63 -1.53 -12.97
CA GLU A 134 9.92 -2.14 -12.61
C GLU A 134 9.78 -3.10 -11.43
N TYR A 135 9.01 -2.71 -10.40
CA TYR A 135 8.81 -3.51 -9.20
C TYR A 135 7.55 -4.38 -9.20
N ARG A 136 6.87 -4.55 -10.34
CA ARG A 136 5.58 -5.27 -10.42
C ARG A 136 5.58 -6.69 -9.83
N GLN A 137 6.73 -7.37 -9.80
CA GLN A 137 6.88 -8.69 -9.17
C GLN A 137 6.74 -8.68 -7.64
N ASN A 138 6.76 -7.49 -7.01
CA ASN A 138 6.62 -7.33 -5.56
C ASN A 138 5.18 -7.00 -5.13
N MET A 139 4.21 -7.15 -6.05
CA MET A 139 2.78 -7.05 -5.71
C MET A 139 2.39 -8.10 -4.67
N LEU A 140 1.41 -7.79 -3.84
CA LEU A 140 0.83 -8.80 -2.97
C LEU A 140 0.11 -9.87 -3.79
N PRO A 141 0.01 -11.12 -3.28
CA PRO A 141 -0.74 -12.15 -3.96
C PRO A 141 -2.17 -11.70 -4.30
N GLY A 142 -2.53 -11.81 -5.58
CA GLY A 142 -3.85 -11.40 -6.07
C GLY A 142 -3.97 -9.94 -6.49
N GLU A 143 -2.97 -9.10 -6.22
CA GLU A 143 -2.93 -7.73 -6.74
C GLU A 143 -2.36 -7.67 -8.15
N THR A 144 -2.77 -6.67 -8.91
CA THR A 144 -2.22 -6.35 -10.23
C THR A 144 -2.09 -4.84 -10.38
N ILE A 145 -1.07 -4.38 -11.10
CA ILE A 145 -0.97 -2.96 -11.47
C ILE A 145 -2.14 -2.65 -12.42
N PRO A 146 -2.97 -1.63 -12.12
CA PRO A 146 -4.03 -1.20 -13.03
C PRO A 146 -3.46 -0.77 -14.39
N ASP A 147 -4.26 -0.88 -15.46
CA ASP A 147 -3.85 -0.36 -16.78
C ASP A 147 -3.94 1.18 -16.79
N PRO A 148 -2.82 1.91 -16.87
CA PRO A 148 -2.84 3.38 -16.84
C PRO A 148 -3.65 4.00 -18.00
N ALA A 149 -3.81 3.29 -19.12
CA ALA A 149 -4.62 3.75 -20.24
C ALA A 149 -6.12 3.79 -19.94
N LYS A 150 -6.56 3.10 -18.88
CA LYS A 150 -7.96 3.02 -18.44
C LYS A 150 -8.23 3.75 -17.12
N ASP A 151 -7.18 4.25 -16.47
CA ASP A 151 -7.27 4.98 -15.21
C ASP A 151 -7.58 6.46 -15.48
N ASP A 152 -8.61 6.97 -14.82
CA ASP A 152 -9.10 8.34 -15.01
C ASP A 152 -8.04 9.40 -14.71
N SER A 153 -7.15 9.15 -13.76
CA SER A 153 -6.07 10.08 -13.40
C SER A 153 -5.15 10.42 -14.58
N PHE A 154 -4.96 9.47 -15.50
CA PHE A 154 -4.07 9.65 -16.64
C PHE A 154 -4.77 10.07 -17.94
N GLN A 155 -6.11 10.13 -17.98
CA GLN A 155 -6.85 10.45 -19.22
C GLN A 155 -6.41 11.78 -19.85
N ARG A 156 -6.07 12.78 -19.00
CA ARG A 156 -5.55 14.07 -19.46
C ARG A 156 -4.22 13.96 -20.24
N PHE A 157 -3.45 12.90 -20.00
CA PHE A 157 -2.14 12.67 -20.64
C PHE A 157 -2.22 11.73 -21.86
N MET A 158 -3.38 11.17 -22.17
CA MET A 158 -3.52 10.25 -23.31
C MET A 158 -3.35 10.93 -24.69
N ARG A 159 -3.27 12.27 -24.72
CA ARG A 159 -2.91 13.05 -25.93
C ARG A 159 -1.46 13.58 -25.88
N ASN A 160 -0.70 13.25 -24.86
CA ASN A 160 0.70 13.64 -24.73
C ASN A 160 1.57 12.51 -25.30
N ASP A 161 2.26 12.76 -26.41
CA ASP A 161 3.06 11.75 -27.12
C ASP A 161 4.13 11.11 -26.22
N ARG A 162 4.74 11.90 -25.34
CA ARG A 162 5.77 11.43 -24.43
C ARG A 162 5.19 10.46 -23.39
N PHE A 163 4.02 10.76 -22.84
CA PHE A 163 3.33 9.86 -21.90
C PHE A 163 2.92 8.56 -22.59
N VAL A 164 2.31 8.64 -23.77
CA VAL A 164 1.87 7.47 -24.55
C VAL A 164 3.06 6.59 -24.96
N SER A 165 4.17 7.21 -25.41
CA SER A 165 5.40 6.48 -25.74
C SER A 165 5.96 5.74 -24.52
N ALA A 166 6.02 6.40 -23.34
CA ALA A 166 6.48 5.77 -22.10
C ALA A 166 5.58 4.59 -21.67
N LEU A 167 4.25 4.72 -21.80
CA LEU A 167 3.33 3.60 -21.52
C LEU A 167 3.59 2.41 -22.45
N ASN A 168 3.81 2.66 -23.73
CA ASN A 168 4.07 1.60 -24.71
C ASN A 168 5.40 0.87 -24.40
N GLU A 169 6.43 1.59 -23.98
CA GLU A 169 7.70 1.00 -23.53
C GLU A 169 7.51 0.10 -22.30
N MET A 170 6.78 0.59 -21.27
CA MET A 170 6.51 -0.17 -20.04
C MET A 170 5.73 -1.46 -20.33
N LYS A 171 4.76 -1.41 -21.24
CA LYS A 171 3.99 -2.61 -21.67
C LYS A 171 4.84 -3.64 -22.41
N LYS A 172 5.86 -3.21 -23.16
CA LYS A 172 6.78 -4.11 -23.88
C LYS A 172 7.77 -4.80 -22.94
N SER A 173 8.28 -4.07 -21.95
CA SER A 173 9.23 -4.61 -20.95
C SER A 173 8.58 -5.57 -19.95
N GLY A 174 7.27 -5.73 -20.01
CA GLY A 174 6.47 -6.62 -19.16
C GLY A 174 6.18 -8.00 -19.73
N LYS A 175 6.61 -8.24 -20.96
CA LYS A 175 6.52 -9.55 -21.63
C LYS A 175 7.86 -10.30 -21.49
#